data_7b69c56e8b6d0f6eb195afd0e23297de
#
_entry.id   7b69c56e8b6d0f6eb195afd0e23297de
#
_cell.length_a   1.000
_cell.length_b   1.000
_cell.length_c   1.000
_cell.angle_alpha   90.00
_cell.angle_beta   90.00
_cell.angle_gamma   90.00
#
_symmetry.space_group_name_H-M   'P 1'
#
loop_
_entity.id
_entity.type
_entity.pdbx_description
1 polymer ?
#
loop_
_entity_poly.entity_id
_entity_poly.type
_entity_poly.pdbx_seq_one_letter_code
_entity_poly.pdbx_strand_id
1 'polypeptide(L)'
;MAATYEDRYWTSSDGLDLHYRNYPGPDGSPAKLPVLCMHGLTRNARDFAALAEALAATRRVIVPEMRGRGLSDYAPDSDSYSPVTYVADVEKLLAEQGIDRFVVVGTSMGGLMTMLMAASKPGRMAAVVMNDVGPEVDAEGVARISGYVGQGRSYPTWVHAARGLAEAHGAAFPDFDLDQWLEMAKRTMVVSQNGRIVFDYDMAIAEPFAKPGNAAPPNLWLAFEALRGVPMLLVRGALSDLLSEDTVKQMGVRNPAMRTITVPRVGHAPTLDEPDVRAAILALLDGVE
;
A
#
# COMPACT_ATOMS: atom_id res chain seq x y z
N MET A 1 7.15 -11.22 -23.08
CA MET A 1 6.28 -12.13 -22.32
C MET A 1 4.92 -11.45 -22.21
N ALA A 2 3.80 -12.17 -22.28
CA ALA A 2 2.48 -11.60 -22.01
C ALA A 2 2.45 -11.08 -20.57
N ALA A 3 1.65 -10.02 -20.31
CA ALA A 3 1.46 -9.53 -18.96
C ALA A 3 0.93 -10.68 -18.06
N THR A 4 1.48 -10.80 -16.88
CA THR A 4 1.09 -11.84 -15.90
C THR A 4 -0.21 -11.51 -15.17
N TYR A 5 -0.80 -10.37 -15.48
CA TYR A 5 -2.05 -9.87 -14.89
C TYR A 5 -3.00 -9.35 -15.97
N GLU A 6 -4.27 -9.17 -15.56
CA GLU A 6 -5.31 -8.55 -16.35
C GLU A 6 -5.69 -7.22 -15.71
N ASP A 7 -5.76 -6.16 -16.53
CA ASP A 7 -6.36 -4.89 -16.10
C ASP A 7 -7.88 -5.05 -16.06
N ARG A 8 -8.46 -4.76 -14.91
CA ARG A 8 -9.89 -4.89 -14.63
C ARG A 8 -10.41 -3.64 -13.93
N TYR A 9 -11.71 -3.43 -14.02
CA TYR A 9 -12.38 -2.27 -13.43
C TYR A 9 -13.57 -2.70 -12.60
N TRP A 10 -13.90 -1.89 -11.60
CA TRP A 10 -15.18 -1.92 -10.89
C TRP A 10 -15.67 -0.49 -10.72
N THR A 11 -16.97 -0.30 -10.52
CA THR A 11 -17.54 1.03 -10.32
C THR A 11 -17.77 1.28 -8.84
N SER A 12 -17.29 2.41 -8.30
CA SER A 12 -17.55 2.83 -6.92
C SER A 12 -19.03 3.11 -6.66
N SER A 13 -19.42 3.33 -5.41
CA SER A 13 -20.83 3.64 -5.08
C SER A 13 -21.29 5.01 -5.59
N ASP A 14 -20.36 5.92 -5.83
CA ASP A 14 -20.55 7.27 -6.36
C ASP A 14 -20.26 7.38 -7.87
N GLY A 15 -20.02 6.23 -8.54
CA GLY A 15 -20.00 6.14 -10.01
C GLY A 15 -18.63 6.32 -10.66
N LEU A 16 -17.53 6.29 -9.90
CA LEU A 16 -16.18 6.31 -10.47
C LEU A 16 -15.79 4.92 -10.97
N ASP A 17 -15.13 4.84 -12.13
CA ASP A 17 -14.50 3.62 -12.61
C ASP A 17 -13.12 3.49 -11.96
N LEU A 18 -12.98 2.49 -11.11
CA LEU A 18 -11.77 2.20 -10.36
C LEU A 18 -11.07 0.98 -10.95
N HIS A 19 -9.76 1.03 -11.03
CA HIS A 19 -8.93 0.02 -11.66
C HIS A 19 -8.29 -0.93 -10.64
N TYR A 20 -8.13 -2.20 -11.02
CA TYR A 20 -7.30 -3.15 -10.29
C TYR A 20 -6.57 -4.10 -11.24
N ARG A 21 -5.38 -4.53 -10.83
CA ARG A 21 -4.68 -5.64 -11.46
C ARG A 21 -5.15 -6.95 -10.85
N ASN A 22 -5.63 -7.85 -11.71
CA ASN A 22 -6.00 -9.20 -11.34
C ASN A 22 -4.91 -10.15 -11.82
N TYR A 23 -4.20 -10.75 -10.87
CA TYR A 23 -3.27 -11.84 -11.15
C TYR A 23 -4.01 -13.14 -10.87
N PRO A 24 -4.42 -13.90 -11.90
CA PRO A 24 -5.09 -15.17 -11.69
C PRO A 24 -4.12 -16.16 -11.02
N GLY A 25 -4.60 -16.93 -10.07
CA GLY A 25 -3.81 -18.03 -9.52
C GLY A 25 -3.69 -19.18 -10.53
N PRO A 26 -2.97 -20.26 -10.16
CA PRO A 26 -2.82 -21.42 -11.02
C PRO A 26 -4.17 -22.11 -11.26
N ASP A 27 -4.41 -22.55 -12.49
CA ASP A 27 -5.58 -23.34 -12.85
C ASP A 27 -5.58 -24.71 -12.16
N GLY A 28 -6.77 -25.15 -11.69
CA GLY A 28 -6.99 -26.53 -11.22
C GLY A 28 -6.44 -26.90 -9.84
N SER A 29 -5.85 -25.96 -9.10
CA SER A 29 -5.48 -26.18 -7.70
C SER A 29 -6.67 -25.91 -6.77
N PRO A 30 -6.78 -26.59 -5.57
CA PRO A 30 -7.68 -26.11 -4.54
C PRO A 30 -7.42 -24.63 -4.31
N ALA A 31 -8.46 -23.84 -4.40
CA ALA A 31 -8.32 -22.37 -4.37
C ALA A 31 -7.82 -21.94 -2.99
N LYS A 32 -6.54 -21.61 -2.89
CA LYS A 32 -5.99 -20.90 -1.73
C LYS A 32 -6.64 -19.55 -1.60
N LEU A 33 -6.73 -19.02 -0.38
CA LEU A 33 -7.29 -17.68 -0.15
C LEU A 33 -6.56 -16.63 -1.00
N PRO A 34 -7.31 -15.72 -1.66
CA PRO A 34 -6.70 -14.66 -2.46
C PRO A 34 -5.95 -13.65 -1.59
N VAL A 35 -4.99 -12.95 -2.19
CA VAL A 35 -4.26 -11.85 -1.57
C VAL A 35 -4.78 -10.53 -2.10
N LEU A 36 -5.10 -9.62 -1.20
CA LEU A 36 -5.42 -8.22 -1.48
C LEU A 36 -4.19 -7.37 -1.14
N CYS A 37 -3.60 -6.69 -2.13
CA CYS A 37 -2.47 -5.78 -1.94
C CYS A 37 -2.94 -4.32 -2.02
N MET A 38 -2.80 -3.55 -0.95
CA MET A 38 -3.24 -2.15 -0.87
C MET A 38 -2.05 -1.21 -0.72
N HIS A 39 -1.92 -0.27 -1.65
CA HIS A 39 -0.78 0.63 -1.78
C HIS A 39 -0.80 1.82 -0.80
N GLY A 40 0.33 2.53 -0.71
CA GLY A 40 0.48 3.77 0.05
C GLY A 40 -0.24 4.97 -0.59
N LEU A 41 -0.24 6.10 0.11
CA LEU A 41 -1.05 7.30 -0.20
C LEU A 41 -0.90 7.80 -1.65
N THR A 42 0.33 7.96 -2.15
CA THR A 42 0.64 8.48 -3.49
C THR A 42 1.12 7.41 -4.46
N ARG A 43 0.84 6.14 -4.12
CA ARG A 43 1.32 4.97 -4.85
C ARG A 43 0.18 4.36 -5.69
N ASN A 44 0.47 3.27 -6.38
CA ASN A 44 -0.45 2.55 -7.24
C ASN A 44 -0.10 1.06 -7.32
N ALA A 45 -0.76 0.30 -8.18
CA ALA A 45 -0.59 -1.15 -8.29
C ALA A 45 0.82 -1.60 -8.70
N ARG A 46 1.63 -0.73 -9.33
CA ARG A 46 3.00 -1.07 -9.75
C ARG A 46 3.94 -1.36 -8.59
N ASP A 47 3.63 -0.86 -7.39
CA ASP A 47 4.42 -1.14 -6.19
C ASP A 47 4.48 -2.62 -5.83
N PHE A 48 3.42 -3.35 -6.14
CA PHE A 48 3.30 -4.76 -5.81
C PHE A 48 3.63 -5.69 -6.98
N ALA A 49 4.05 -5.18 -8.15
CA ALA A 49 4.19 -5.99 -9.36
C ALA A 49 5.01 -7.26 -9.14
N ALA A 50 6.23 -7.11 -8.61
CA ALA A 50 7.12 -8.24 -8.39
C ALA A 50 6.65 -9.19 -7.26
N LEU A 51 6.04 -8.66 -6.19
CA LEU A 51 5.45 -9.49 -5.13
C LEU A 51 4.21 -10.24 -5.65
N ALA A 52 3.33 -9.55 -6.37
CA ALA A 52 2.10 -10.12 -6.91
C ALA A 52 2.39 -11.24 -7.92
N GLU A 53 3.38 -11.07 -8.79
CA GLU A 53 3.85 -12.13 -9.70
C GLU A 53 4.34 -13.38 -8.95
N ALA A 54 5.13 -13.17 -7.89
CA ALA A 54 5.62 -14.29 -7.08
C ALA A 54 4.47 -15.03 -6.36
N LEU A 55 3.50 -14.30 -5.83
CA LEU A 55 2.33 -14.87 -5.14
C LEU A 55 1.36 -15.53 -6.12
N ALA A 56 1.24 -15.03 -7.34
CA ALA A 56 0.37 -15.58 -8.37
C ALA A 56 0.74 -17.00 -8.79
N ALA A 57 1.94 -17.44 -8.49
CA ALA A 57 2.35 -18.85 -8.68
C ALA A 57 1.51 -19.83 -7.82
N THR A 58 0.89 -19.37 -6.74
CA THR A 58 0.18 -20.26 -5.80
C THR A 58 -1.26 -19.83 -5.49
N ARG A 59 -1.65 -18.57 -5.74
CA ARG A 59 -2.95 -18.02 -5.38
C ARG A 59 -3.30 -16.77 -6.20
N ARG A 60 -4.57 -16.44 -6.29
CA ARG A 60 -5.03 -15.21 -6.91
C ARG A 60 -4.53 -13.99 -6.12
N VAL A 61 -4.07 -12.94 -6.84
CA VAL A 61 -3.71 -11.65 -6.22
C VAL A 61 -4.52 -10.53 -6.87
N ILE A 62 -5.06 -9.65 -6.05
CA ILE A 62 -5.83 -8.48 -6.45
C ILE A 62 -5.12 -7.23 -5.92
N VAL A 63 -4.81 -6.31 -6.81
CA VAL A 63 -4.10 -5.06 -6.47
C VAL A 63 -4.94 -3.87 -6.94
N PRO A 64 -5.89 -3.39 -6.12
CA PRO A 64 -6.71 -2.23 -6.47
C PRO A 64 -5.86 -0.95 -6.47
N GLU A 65 -6.22 -0.04 -7.37
CA GLU A 65 -5.77 1.34 -7.35
C GLU A 65 -6.89 2.20 -6.76
N MET A 66 -6.59 2.89 -5.66
CA MET A 66 -7.57 3.77 -5.03
C MET A 66 -7.91 4.92 -5.96
N ARG A 67 -9.11 5.51 -5.82
CA ARG A 67 -9.53 6.69 -6.58
C ARG A 67 -8.42 7.74 -6.64
N GLY A 68 -8.21 8.35 -7.80
CA GLY A 68 -7.16 9.35 -8.03
C GLY A 68 -5.74 8.80 -8.15
N ARG A 69 -5.54 7.48 -8.33
CA ARG A 69 -4.20 6.86 -8.53
C ARG A 69 -4.23 5.91 -9.72
N GLY A 70 -3.12 5.87 -10.44
CA GLY A 70 -2.94 4.95 -11.56
C GLY A 70 -4.01 5.13 -12.63
N LEU A 71 -4.70 4.05 -12.97
CA LEU A 71 -5.76 4.03 -13.98
C LEU A 71 -7.18 4.25 -13.40
N SER A 72 -7.30 4.46 -12.08
CA SER A 72 -8.58 4.80 -11.44
C SER A 72 -8.96 6.24 -11.71
N ASP A 73 -10.27 6.49 -11.86
CA ASP A 73 -10.80 7.84 -12.03
C ASP A 73 -10.40 8.78 -10.89
N TYR A 74 -10.25 10.05 -11.23
CA TYR A 74 -10.07 11.14 -10.29
C TYR A 74 -11.43 11.56 -9.72
N ALA A 75 -11.49 11.78 -8.42
CA ALA A 75 -12.72 12.19 -7.77
C ALA A 75 -12.99 13.68 -7.99
N PRO A 76 -14.21 14.08 -8.37
CA PRO A 76 -14.56 15.50 -8.51
C PRO A 76 -14.62 16.22 -7.15
N ASP A 77 -14.83 15.47 -6.07
CA ASP A 77 -14.82 15.96 -4.68
C ASP A 77 -13.60 15.43 -3.94
N SER A 78 -12.66 16.32 -3.61
CA SER A 78 -11.43 15.99 -2.90
C SER A 78 -11.67 15.45 -1.48
N ASP A 79 -12.81 15.74 -0.85
CA ASP A 79 -13.15 15.19 0.47
C ASP A 79 -13.37 13.68 0.43
N SER A 80 -13.63 13.12 -0.73
CA SER A 80 -13.72 11.69 -0.93
C SER A 80 -12.34 10.98 -0.88
N TYR A 81 -11.23 11.71 -0.92
CA TYR A 81 -9.89 11.15 -0.74
C TYR A 81 -9.61 10.85 0.75
N SER A 82 -10.29 9.85 1.28
CA SER A 82 -10.19 9.46 2.69
C SER A 82 -10.06 7.93 2.83
N PRO A 83 -9.33 7.44 3.86
CA PRO A 83 -9.22 5.99 4.11
C PRO A 83 -10.58 5.29 4.28
N VAL A 84 -11.58 5.97 4.82
CA VAL A 84 -12.94 5.43 5.01
C VAL A 84 -13.60 5.20 3.65
N THR A 85 -13.49 6.15 2.72
CA THR A 85 -14.02 6.02 1.36
C THR A 85 -13.30 4.91 0.60
N TYR A 86 -11.96 4.86 0.70
CA TYR A 86 -11.17 3.80 0.05
C TYR A 86 -11.55 2.40 0.56
N VAL A 87 -11.81 2.26 1.86
CA VAL A 87 -12.31 1.00 2.42
C VAL A 87 -13.67 0.63 1.82
N ALA A 88 -14.59 1.58 1.69
CA ALA A 88 -15.90 1.33 1.06
C ALA A 88 -15.76 0.89 -0.42
N ASP A 89 -14.86 1.52 -1.18
CA ASP A 89 -14.58 1.15 -2.57
C ASP A 89 -14.03 -0.28 -2.67
N VAL A 90 -13.05 -0.63 -1.83
CA VAL A 90 -12.45 -1.97 -1.80
C VAL A 90 -13.44 -3.03 -1.32
N GLU A 91 -14.27 -2.74 -0.33
CA GLU A 91 -15.32 -3.65 0.14
C GLU A 91 -16.33 -3.97 -0.98
N LYS A 92 -16.66 -2.99 -1.81
CA LYS A 92 -17.51 -3.20 -2.99
C LYS A 92 -16.82 -4.10 -4.02
N LEU A 93 -15.54 -3.86 -4.32
CA LEU A 93 -14.75 -4.75 -5.18
C LEU A 93 -14.76 -6.19 -4.66
N LEU A 94 -14.46 -6.39 -3.37
CA LEU A 94 -14.44 -7.74 -2.78
C LEU A 94 -15.80 -8.42 -2.87
N ALA A 95 -16.89 -7.70 -2.65
CA ALA A 95 -18.24 -8.23 -2.77
C ALA A 95 -18.57 -8.63 -4.23
N GLU A 96 -18.24 -7.81 -5.23
CA GLU A 96 -18.43 -8.11 -6.64
C GLU A 96 -17.59 -9.32 -7.11
N GLN A 97 -16.41 -9.52 -6.50
CA GLN A 97 -15.54 -10.67 -6.77
C GLN A 97 -15.90 -11.93 -5.96
N GLY A 98 -16.91 -11.87 -5.09
CA GLY A 98 -17.31 -12.98 -4.22
C GLY A 98 -16.24 -13.37 -3.20
N ILE A 99 -15.40 -12.41 -2.76
CA ILE A 99 -14.30 -12.65 -1.83
C ILE A 99 -14.72 -12.27 -0.43
N ASP A 100 -14.93 -13.27 0.40
CA ASP A 100 -15.28 -13.08 1.82
C ASP A 100 -14.07 -13.23 2.75
N ARG A 101 -13.22 -14.25 2.53
CA ARG A 101 -11.96 -14.45 3.27
C ARG A 101 -10.76 -14.23 2.36
N PHE A 102 -9.72 -13.55 2.88
CA PHE A 102 -8.53 -13.18 2.10
C PHE A 102 -7.33 -12.92 3.02
N VAL A 103 -6.17 -12.84 2.41
CA VAL A 103 -4.94 -12.31 3.03
C VAL A 103 -4.76 -10.87 2.60
N VAL A 104 -4.22 -10.02 3.46
CA VAL A 104 -3.93 -8.61 3.14
C VAL A 104 -2.43 -8.34 3.17
N VAL A 105 -1.97 -7.56 2.19
CA VAL A 105 -0.66 -6.89 2.22
C VAL A 105 -0.93 -5.38 2.09
N GLY A 106 -0.76 -4.64 3.18
CA GLY A 106 -1.05 -3.21 3.23
C GLY A 106 0.19 -2.37 3.50
N THR A 107 0.54 -1.47 2.58
CA THR A 107 1.65 -0.52 2.77
C THR A 107 1.12 0.83 3.23
N SER A 108 1.66 1.37 4.35
CA SER A 108 1.34 2.74 4.82
C SER A 108 -0.19 2.94 4.90
N MET A 109 -0.77 3.82 4.09
CA MET A 109 -2.23 4.00 3.97
C MET A 109 -2.98 2.67 3.81
N GLY A 110 -2.46 1.73 3.01
CA GLY A 110 -3.05 0.40 2.84
C GLY A 110 -3.12 -0.39 4.15
N GLY A 111 -2.17 -0.19 5.06
CA GLY A 111 -2.21 -0.75 6.41
C GLY A 111 -3.23 -0.07 7.32
N LEU A 112 -3.41 1.26 7.21
CA LEU A 112 -4.51 1.96 7.91
C LEU A 112 -5.87 1.43 7.45
N MET A 113 -6.06 1.26 6.14
CA MET A 113 -7.25 0.65 5.56
C MET A 113 -7.47 -0.78 6.08
N THR A 114 -6.40 -1.57 6.21
CA THR A 114 -6.46 -2.93 6.77
C THR A 114 -7.06 -2.93 8.17
N MET A 115 -6.61 -2.04 9.04
CA MET A 115 -7.16 -1.92 10.40
C MET A 115 -8.64 -1.49 10.38
N LEU A 116 -9.01 -0.53 9.55
CA LEU A 116 -10.41 -0.08 9.41
C LEU A 116 -11.32 -1.19 8.88
N MET A 117 -10.88 -1.94 7.88
CA MET A 117 -11.60 -3.11 7.35
C MET A 117 -11.78 -4.19 8.40
N ALA A 118 -10.74 -4.50 9.18
CA ALA A 118 -10.81 -5.49 10.27
C ALA A 118 -11.80 -5.07 11.36
N ALA A 119 -11.83 -3.79 11.71
CA ALA A 119 -12.78 -3.26 12.69
C ALA A 119 -14.23 -3.27 12.18
N SER A 120 -14.44 -2.97 10.90
CA SER A 120 -15.80 -2.94 10.32
C SER A 120 -16.38 -4.32 10.09
N LYS A 121 -15.54 -5.30 9.69
CA LYS A 121 -15.94 -6.70 9.41
C LYS A 121 -14.89 -7.67 9.93
N PRO A 122 -14.91 -7.98 11.24
CA PRO A 122 -13.92 -8.88 11.87
C PRO A 122 -13.95 -10.31 11.31
N GLY A 123 -12.80 -10.99 11.39
CA GLY A 123 -12.68 -12.41 11.09
C GLY A 123 -12.51 -12.81 9.62
N ARG A 124 -12.49 -11.84 8.70
CA ARG A 124 -12.31 -12.11 7.25
C ARG A 124 -10.85 -12.24 6.82
N MET A 125 -9.93 -11.63 7.57
CA MET A 125 -8.51 -11.67 7.26
C MET A 125 -7.86 -12.92 7.84
N ALA A 126 -7.35 -13.78 6.96
CA ALA A 126 -6.70 -15.03 7.37
C ALA A 126 -5.23 -14.83 7.78
N ALA A 127 -4.58 -13.84 7.20
CA ALA A 127 -3.27 -13.33 7.59
C ALA A 127 -3.10 -11.88 7.10
N VAL A 128 -2.18 -11.15 7.72
CA VAL A 128 -1.92 -9.74 7.41
C VAL A 128 -0.43 -9.48 7.29
N VAL A 129 -0.02 -8.77 6.25
CA VAL A 129 1.29 -8.13 6.15
C VAL A 129 1.08 -6.63 6.27
N MET A 130 1.62 -6.03 7.34
CA MET A 130 1.63 -4.58 7.55
C MET A 130 3.00 -4.04 7.16
N ASN A 131 3.06 -3.14 6.19
CA ASN A 131 4.31 -2.55 5.76
C ASN A 131 4.43 -1.11 6.25
N ASP A 132 5.26 -0.95 7.26
CA ASP A 132 5.76 0.28 7.85
C ASP A 132 4.68 1.26 8.34
N VAL A 133 3.64 0.71 8.97
CA VAL A 133 2.58 1.49 9.60
C VAL A 133 2.01 0.74 10.79
N GLY A 134 1.53 1.49 11.77
CA GLY A 134 0.85 0.98 12.95
C GLY A 134 -0.42 1.77 13.26
N PRO A 135 -1.11 1.42 14.36
CA PRO A 135 -2.31 2.13 14.81
C PRO A 135 -2.05 3.54 15.34
N GLU A 136 -0.81 3.86 15.59
CA GLU A 136 -0.30 5.19 15.93
C GLU A 136 0.88 5.49 15.01
N VAL A 137 0.89 6.68 14.43
CA VAL A 137 1.94 7.13 13.51
C VAL A 137 2.58 8.41 14.03
N ASP A 138 3.89 8.52 13.84
CA ASP A 138 4.66 9.64 14.36
C ASP A 138 4.37 10.93 13.57
N ALA A 139 4.24 12.03 14.29
CA ALA A 139 3.93 13.34 13.72
C ALA A 139 5.02 13.85 12.76
N GLU A 140 6.28 13.46 12.97
CA GLU A 140 7.41 13.82 12.10
C GLU A 140 7.22 13.22 10.69
N GLY A 141 6.92 11.93 10.61
CA GLY A 141 6.63 11.26 9.34
C GLY A 141 5.41 11.83 8.64
N VAL A 142 4.34 12.14 9.38
CA VAL A 142 3.14 12.79 8.84
C VAL A 142 3.48 14.18 8.28
N ALA A 143 4.24 14.99 9.01
CA ALA A 143 4.66 16.32 8.55
C ALA A 143 5.51 16.24 7.28
N ARG A 144 6.45 15.28 7.20
CA ARG A 144 7.27 15.05 6.00
C ARG A 144 6.39 14.64 4.81
N ILE A 145 5.43 13.73 4.99
CA ILE A 145 4.51 13.30 3.94
C ILE A 145 3.68 14.49 3.45
N SER A 146 3.10 15.26 4.35
CA SER A 146 2.32 16.46 4.02
C SER A 146 3.15 17.51 3.27
N GLY A 147 4.47 17.52 3.48
CA GLY A 147 5.39 18.44 2.82
C GLY A 147 5.63 18.15 1.34
N TYR A 148 5.36 16.94 0.84
CA TYR A 148 5.57 16.60 -0.58
C TYR A 148 4.29 16.19 -1.33
N VAL A 149 3.26 15.74 -0.63
CA VAL A 149 1.98 15.34 -1.26
C VAL A 149 1.34 16.57 -1.93
N GLY A 150 0.83 16.39 -3.15
CA GLY A 150 0.22 17.47 -3.93
C GLY A 150 1.22 18.44 -4.59
N GLN A 151 2.53 18.21 -4.45
CA GLN A 151 3.52 19.01 -5.17
C GLN A 151 3.69 18.47 -6.61
N GLY A 152 3.03 19.11 -7.55
CA GLY A 152 3.02 18.75 -8.96
C GLY A 152 4.35 19.00 -9.67
N ARG A 153 5.38 18.22 -9.35
CA ARG A 153 6.66 18.28 -10.07
C ARG A 153 6.58 17.52 -11.39
N SER A 154 7.27 18.02 -12.42
CA SER A 154 7.40 17.34 -13.70
C SER A 154 8.85 17.33 -14.18
N TYR A 155 9.26 16.26 -14.85
CA TYR A 155 10.65 16.03 -15.25
C TYR A 155 10.76 15.78 -16.76
N PRO A 156 11.87 16.19 -17.41
CA PRO A 156 12.03 16.01 -18.85
C PRO A 156 12.38 14.57 -19.24
N THR A 157 12.99 13.79 -18.34
CA THR A 157 13.37 12.40 -18.60
C THR A 157 13.27 11.58 -17.30
N TRP A 158 13.27 10.24 -17.42
CA TRP A 158 13.27 9.32 -16.29
C TRP A 158 14.49 9.49 -15.38
N VAL A 159 15.67 9.82 -15.94
CA VAL A 159 16.88 10.09 -15.11
C VAL A 159 16.69 11.34 -14.25
N HIS A 160 16.06 12.40 -14.79
CA HIS A 160 15.75 13.59 -13.98
C HIS A 160 14.72 13.27 -12.90
N ALA A 161 13.71 12.45 -13.20
CA ALA A 161 12.72 12.00 -12.23
C ALA A 161 13.39 11.18 -11.10
N ALA A 162 14.27 10.22 -11.45
CA ALA A 162 15.03 9.43 -10.50
C ALA A 162 15.90 10.30 -9.57
N ARG A 163 16.62 11.28 -10.12
CA ARG A 163 17.41 12.23 -9.32
C ARG A 163 16.54 13.10 -8.41
N GLY A 164 15.37 13.57 -8.90
CA GLY A 164 14.44 14.34 -8.08
C GLY A 164 13.85 13.51 -6.93
N LEU A 165 13.60 12.20 -7.13
CA LEU A 165 13.23 11.28 -6.05
C LEU A 165 14.38 11.06 -5.06
N ALA A 166 15.61 10.90 -5.54
CA ALA A 166 16.80 10.77 -4.70
C ALA A 166 17.01 12.01 -3.81
N GLU A 167 16.81 13.20 -4.34
CA GLU A 167 16.87 14.45 -3.55
C GLU A 167 15.76 14.50 -2.48
N ALA A 168 14.56 14.06 -2.80
CA ALA A 168 13.42 14.13 -1.89
C ALA A 168 13.40 13.02 -0.83
N HIS A 169 13.89 11.83 -1.16
CA HIS A 169 13.72 10.62 -0.35
C HIS A 169 15.04 9.91 -0.02
N GLY A 170 16.20 10.46 -0.39
CA GLY A 170 17.48 9.82 -0.19
C GLY A 170 17.81 9.53 1.28
N ALA A 171 17.32 10.33 2.23
CA ALA A 171 17.46 10.06 3.65
C ALA A 171 16.74 8.75 4.08
N ALA A 172 15.62 8.42 3.43
CA ALA A 172 14.88 7.18 3.69
C ALA A 172 15.48 5.96 2.96
N PHE A 173 16.25 6.17 1.90
CA PHE A 173 16.86 5.11 1.09
C PHE A 173 18.33 5.43 0.76
N PRO A 174 19.21 5.55 1.79
CA PRO A 174 20.59 6.04 1.61
C PRO A 174 21.48 5.15 0.73
N ASP A 175 21.08 3.88 0.53
CA ASP A 175 21.86 2.91 -0.23
C ASP A 175 21.34 2.72 -1.66
N PHE A 176 20.26 3.41 -2.05
CA PHE A 176 19.72 3.31 -3.41
C PHE A 176 20.68 3.91 -4.44
N ASP A 177 21.03 3.10 -5.42
CA ASP A 177 21.73 3.56 -6.62
C ASP A 177 20.78 4.19 -7.66
N LEU A 178 21.33 4.63 -8.79
CA LEU A 178 20.53 5.27 -9.84
C LEU A 178 19.49 4.31 -10.45
N ASP A 179 19.82 3.02 -10.57
CA ASP A 179 18.90 2.05 -11.18
C ASP A 179 17.70 1.80 -10.26
N GLN A 180 17.93 1.70 -8.96
CA GLN A 180 16.85 1.60 -7.95
C GLN A 180 15.95 2.85 -7.93
N TRP A 181 16.56 4.05 -8.06
CA TRP A 181 15.77 5.28 -8.21
C TRP A 181 15.00 5.36 -9.54
N LEU A 182 15.54 4.83 -10.62
CA LEU A 182 14.83 4.70 -11.90
C LEU A 182 13.63 3.76 -11.78
N GLU A 183 13.79 2.62 -11.12
CA GLU A 183 12.67 1.71 -10.85
C GLU A 183 11.61 2.38 -9.95
N MET A 184 12.01 3.09 -8.90
CA MET A 184 11.10 3.86 -8.05
C MET A 184 10.33 4.92 -8.86
N ALA A 185 11.01 5.64 -9.76
CA ALA A 185 10.37 6.62 -10.64
C ALA A 185 9.32 5.95 -11.56
N LYS A 186 9.64 4.83 -12.17
CA LYS A 186 8.71 4.09 -13.04
C LYS A 186 7.51 3.52 -12.29
N ARG A 187 7.65 3.20 -11.00
CA ARG A 187 6.53 2.76 -10.15
C ARG A 187 5.58 3.91 -9.80
N THR A 188 6.10 5.12 -9.61
CA THR A 188 5.34 6.25 -9.05
C THR A 188 4.90 7.29 -10.06
N MET A 189 5.49 7.28 -11.25
CA MET A 189 5.29 8.31 -12.26
C MET A 189 4.89 7.72 -13.62
N VAL A 190 4.39 8.58 -14.49
CA VAL A 190 3.99 8.27 -15.87
C VAL A 190 4.44 9.35 -16.84
N VAL A 191 4.43 9.02 -18.12
CA VAL A 191 4.61 10.03 -19.20
C VAL A 191 3.27 10.71 -19.44
N SER A 192 3.22 12.01 -19.22
CA SER A 192 2.03 12.83 -19.48
C SER A 192 1.86 13.13 -20.97
N GLN A 193 0.70 13.66 -21.35
CA GLN A 193 0.39 13.99 -22.76
C GLN A 193 1.39 14.94 -23.42
N ASN A 194 2.06 15.80 -22.66
CA ASN A 194 3.09 16.71 -23.14
C ASN A 194 4.50 16.11 -23.13
N GLY A 195 4.63 14.77 -22.91
CA GLY A 195 5.89 14.04 -22.92
C GLY A 195 6.75 14.21 -21.66
N ARG A 196 6.25 14.86 -20.62
CA ARG A 196 6.97 15.00 -19.35
C ARG A 196 6.64 13.85 -18.40
N ILE A 197 7.58 13.50 -17.53
CA ILE A 197 7.39 12.53 -16.46
C ILE A 197 6.74 13.25 -15.28
N VAL A 198 5.59 12.76 -14.82
CA VAL A 198 4.79 13.32 -13.73
C VAL A 198 4.38 12.24 -12.75
N PHE A 199 4.06 12.61 -11.53
CA PHE A 199 3.48 11.68 -10.55
C PHE A 199 2.12 11.15 -11.05
N ASP A 200 1.87 9.87 -10.78
CA ASP A 200 0.69 9.14 -11.23
C ASP A 200 -0.40 9.12 -10.15
N TYR A 201 -0.77 10.30 -9.69
CA TYR A 201 -1.87 10.50 -8.75
C TYR A 201 -2.46 11.91 -8.87
N ASP A 202 -3.70 12.09 -8.44
CA ASP A 202 -4.36 13.39 -8.39
C ASP A 202 -3.75 14.26 -7.28
N MET A 203 -3.29 15.46 -7.65
CA MET A 203 -2.71 16.41 -6.69
C MET A 203 -3.72 16.87 -5.62
N ALA A 204 -5.02 16.82 -5.91
CA ALA A 204 -6.10 17.13 -4.96
C ALA A 204 -6.14 16.18 -3.74
N ILE A 205 -5.42 15.06 -3.78
CA ILE A 205 -5.23 14.17 -2.61
C ILE A 205 -4.61 14.90 -1.41
N ALA A 206 -3.87 15.98 -1.66
CA ALA A 206 -3.30 16.82 -0.60
C ALA A 206 -4.34 17.67 0.16
N GLU A 207 -5.46 18.01 -0.46
CA GLU A 207 -6.43 18.97 0.10
C GLU A 207 -7.03 18.53 1.45
N PRO A 208 -7.41 17.25 1.66
CA PRO A 208 -7.89 16.81 2.96
C PRO A 208 -6.88 16.99 4.10
N PHE A 209 -5.56 16.89 3.81
CA PHE A 209 -4.51 17.11 4.81
C PHE A 209 -4.36 18.57 5.20
N ALA A 210 -4.69 19.49 4.31
CA ALA A 210 -4.60 20.93 4.56
C ALA A 210 -5.78 21.47 5.41
N LYS A 211 -6.82 20.67 5.60
CA LYS A 211 -8.00 21.09 6.37
C LYS A 211 -7.73 21.12 7.88
N PRO A 212 -8.16 22.17 8.60
CA PRO A 212 -8.03 22.23 10.04
C PRO A 212 -8.70 21.01 10.71
N GLY A 213 -7.99 20.36 11.62
CA GLY A 213 -8.48 19.19 12.35
C GLY A 213 -8.11 17.83 11.73
N ASN A 214 -7.69 17.77 10.47
CA ASN A 214 -7.27 16.53 9.82
C ASN A 214 -5.75 16.27 9.94
N ALA A 215 -5.00 17.19 10.51
CA ALA A 215 -3.55 17.07 10.67
C ALA A 215 -3.12 16.09 11.78
N ALA A 216 -4.04 15.68 12.66
CA ALA A 216 -3.73 14.69 13.69
C ALA A 216 -3.91 13.30 13.13
N PRO A 217 -2.88 12.42 13.19
CA PRO A 217 -3.03 11.05 12.75
C PRO A 217 -4.09 10.34 13.58
N PRO A 218 -4.94 9.49 12.95
CA PRO A 218 -5.97 8.78 13.68
C PRO A 218 -5.34 7.81 14.69
N ASN A 219 -5.90 7.76 15.89
CA ASN A 219 -5.58 6.72 16.84
C ASN A 219 -6.40 5.46 16.50
N LEU A 220 -5.75 4.46 15.91
CA LEU A 220 -6.40 3.24 15.43
C LEU A 220 -6.18 2.02 16.35
N TRP A 221 -5.80 2.23 17.61
CA TRP A 221 -5.57 1.10 18.54
C TRP A 221 -6.81 0.21 18.69
N LEU A 222 -8.01 0.78 18.75
CA LEU A 222 -9.25 -0.01 18.80
C LEU A 222 -9.48 -0.82 17.51
N ALA A 223 -9.15 -0.24 16.37
CA ALA A 223 -9.24 -0.95 15.09
C ALA A 223 -8.19 -2.06 14.97
N PHE A 224 -6.99 -1.84 15.51
CA PHE A 224 -5.94 -2.85 15.57
C PHE A 224 -6.30 -4.05 16.45
N GLU A 225 -7.05 -3.85 17.54
CA GLU A 225 -7.55 -4.95 18.40
C GLU A 225 -8.41 -5.97 17.62
N ALA A 226 -9.06 -5.56 16.53
CA ALA A 226 -9.83 -6.47 15.67
C ALA A 226 -8.93 -7.47 14.91
N LEU A 227 -7.62 -7.23 14.86
CA LEU A 227 -6.61 -8.11 14.28
C LEU A 227 -5.96 -9.04 15.32
N ARG A 228 -6.42 -9.01 16.59
CA ARG A 228 -5.86 -9.84 17.65
C ARG A 228 -5.98 -11.33 17.30
N GLY A 229 -4.84 -12.03 17.35
CA GLY A 229 -4.77 -13.46 17.02
C GLY A 229 -4.72 -13.77 15.53
N VAL A 230 -4.87 -12.78 14.65
CA VAL A 230 -4.63 -12.96 13.21
C VAL A 230 -3.12 -13.09 12.99
N PRO A 231 -2.63 -14.13 12.29
CA PRO A 231 -1.23 -14.25 11.89
C PRO A 231 -0.78 -12.97 11.16
N MET A 232 0.27 -12.33 11.66
CA MET A 232 0.69 -11.03 11.14
C MET A 232 2.21 -10.97 10.95
N LEU A 233 2.64 -10.42 9.83
CA LEU A 233 4.00 -9.96 9.59
C LEU A 233 4.01 -8.43 9.54
N LEU A 234 4.71 -7.80 10.47
CA LEU A 234 5.02 -6.39 10.43
C LEU A 234 6.40 -6.21 9.80
N VAL A 235 6.47 -5.48 8.70
CA VAL A 235 7.73 -5.07 8.06
C VAL A 235 7.97 -3.61 8.44
N ARG A 236 9.12 -3.31 9.03
CA ARG A 236 9.50 -1.95 9.45
C ARG A 236 10.83 -1.52 8.82
N GLY A 237 10.90 -0.32 8.30
CA GLY A 237 12.18 0.29 7.94
C GLY A 237 12.94 0.74 9.20
N ALA A 238 14.23 0.39 9.31
CA ALA A 238 15.04 0.80 10.48
C ALA A 238 15.13 2.32 10.63
N LEU A 239 15.03 3.06 9.52
CA LEU A 239 15.02 4.52 9.46
C LEU A 239 13.61 5.11 9.35
N SER A 240 12.57 4.32 9.64
CA SER A 240 11.19 4.83 9.58
C SER A 240 10.97 5.96 10.59
N ASP A 241 10.48 7.06 10.09
CA ASP A 241 10.02 8.24 10.83
C ASP A 241 8.50 8.26 11.05
N LEU A 242 7.81 7.20 10.56
CA LEU A 242 6.35 7.08 10.66
C LEU A 242 5.93 6.03 11.69
N LEU A 243 6.69 4.96 11.85
CA LEU A 243 6.41 3.86 12.77
C LEU A 243 7.52 3.72 13.82
N SER A 244 7.24 4.12 15.05
CA SER A 244 8.20 4.04 16.15
C SER A 244 8.41 2.61 16.65
N GLU A 245 9.57 2.34 17.24
CA GLU A 245 9.84 1.05 17.88
C GLU A 245 8.90 0.79 19.06
N ASP A 246 8.47 1.83 19.77
CA ASP A 246 7.58 1.69 20.91
C ASP A 246 6.15 1.30 20.44
N THR A 247 5.68 1.87 19.32
CA THR A 247 4.43 1.43 18.68
C THR A 247 4.54 -0.04 18.28
N VAL A 248 5.65 -0.47 17.67
CA VAL A 248 5.89 -1.88 17.30
C VAL A 248 5.83 -2.81 18.52
N LYS A 249 6.48 -2.45 19.64
CA LYS A 249 6.43 -3.21 20.90
C LYS A 249 5.00 -3.35 21.42
N GLN A 250 4.24 -2.24 21.42
CA GLN A 250 2.84 -2.24 21.86
C GLN A 250 1.95 -3.09 20.95
N MET A 251 2.16 -3.05 19.61
CA MET A 251 1.47 -3.94 18.67
C MET A 251 1.73 -5.40 18.97
N GLY A 252 2.99 -5.79 19.25
CA GLY A 252 3.36 -7.17 19.61
C GLY A 252 2.71 -7.65 20.91
N VAL A 253 2.56 -6.78 21.90
CA VAL A 253 1.83 -7.11 23.15
C VAL A 253 0.36 -7.36 22.88
N ARG A 254 -0.28 -6.57 22.01
CA ARG A 254 -1.72 -6.67 21.70
C ARG A 254 -2.03 -7.79 20.71
N ASN A 255 -1.13 -8.08 19.78
CA ASN A 255 -1.23 -9.22 18.88
C ASN A 255 -0.01 -10.15 19.00
N PRO A 256 -0.02 -11.15 19.93
CA PRO A 256 1.09 -12.08 20.10
C PRO A 256 1.36 -12.99 18.88
N ALA A 257 0.46 -13.06 17.91
CA ALA A 257 0.67 -13.77 16.65
C ALA A 257 1.48 -12.94 15.63
N MET A 258 1.82 -11.68 15.95
CA MET A 258 2.63 -10.81 15.11
C MET A 258 4.11 -11.21 15.17
N ARG A 259 4.71 -11.28 13.98
CA ARG A 259 6.17 -11.34 13.80
C ARG A 259 6.63 -10.01 13.20
N THR A 260 7.83 -9.56 13.52
CA THR A 260 8.39 -8.31 12.98
C THR A 260 9.69 -8.59 12.25
N ILE A 261 9.84 -7.97 11.08
CA ILE A 261 11.09 -7.84 10.36
C ILE A 261 11.47 -6.36 10.28
N THR A 262 12.71 -6.03 10.62
CA THR A 262 13.24 -4.67 10.46
C THR A 262 14.24 -4.67 9.32
N VAL A 263 13.98 -3.86 8.29
CA VAL A 263 14.85 -3.70 7.11
C VAL A 263 15.90 -2.65 7.42
N PRO A 264 17.18 -3.04 7.47
CA PRO A 264 18.26 -2.10 7.81
C PRO A 264 18.42 -1.03 6.73
N ARG A 265 18.73 0.20 7.14
CA ARG A 265 19.03 1.34 6.25
C ARG A 265 17.93 1.67 5.24
N VAL A 266 16.67 1.38 5.60
CA VAL A 266 15.46 1.74 4.84
C VAL A 266 14.52 2.51 5.76
N GLY A 267 13.94 3.58 5.24
CA GLY A 267 12.91 4.39 5.91
C GLY A 267 11.50 4.01 5.47
N HIS A 268 10.60 4.98 5.50
CA HIS A 268 9.19 4.77 5.12
C HIS A 268 9.01 4.84 3.60
N ALA A 269 8.65 3.74 2.97
CA ALA A 269 8.43 2.39 3.47
C ALA A 269 9.29 1.39 2.70
N PRO A 270 9.67 0.23 3.30
CA PRO A 270 10.29 -0.88 2.57
C PRO A 270 9.53 -1.22 1.29
N THR A 271 10.26 -1.67 0.28
CA THR A 271 9.69 -1.93 -1.06
C THR A 271 8.95 -3.26 -1.14
N LEU A 272 9.13 -4.15 -0.16
CA LEU A 272 8.73 -5.55 -0.14
C LEU A 272 9.45 -6.42 -1.19
N ASP A 273 10.47 -5.88 -1.82
CA ASP A 273 11.34 -6.60 -2.77
C ASP A 273 12.60 -7.15 -2.10
N GLU A 274 12.86 -6.74 -0.85
CA GLU A 274 13.98 -7.22 -0.05
C GLU A 274 13.88 -8.74 0.14
N PRO A 275 14.96 -9.51 -0.13
CA PRO A 275 14.92 -10.98 -0.15
C PRO A 275 14.38 -11.59 1.14
N ASP A 276 14.80 -11.07 2.31
CA ASP A 276 14.38 -11.57 3.62
C ASP A 276 12.89 -11.26 3.89
N VAL A 277 12.42 -10.09 3.46
CA VAL A 277 11.01 -9.70 3.55
C VAL A 277 10.14 -10.61 2.69
N ARG A 278 10.54 -10.86 1.44
CA ARG A 278 9.85 -11.77 0.54
C ARG A 278 9.77 -13.18 1.12
N ALA A 279 10.89 -13.71 1.62
CA ALA A 279 10.93 -15.03 2.25
C ALA A 279 9.97 -15.10 3.46
N ALA A 280 9.92 -14.05 4.28
CA ALA A 280 9.02 -13.99 5.42
C ALA A 280 7.55 -13.90 5.02
N ILE A 281 7.21 -13.14 3.97
CA ILE A 281 5.85 -13.08 3.42
C ILE A 281 5.42 -14.47 2.91
N LEU A 282 6.26 -15.12 2.12
CA LEU A 282 5.95 -16.47 1.61
C LEU A 282 5.76 -17.47 2.76
N ALA A 283 6.65 -17.45 3.76
CA ALA A 283 6.54 -18.32 4.93
C ALA A 283 5.26 -18.07 5.77
N LEU A 284 4.82 -16.81 5.89
CA LEU A 284 3.52 -16.50 6.52
C LEU A 284 2.37 -17.14 5.73
N LEU A 285 2.43 -17.05 4.40
CA LEU A 285 1.35 -17.49 3.51
C LEU A 285 1.30 -19.01 3.31
N ASP A 286 2.41 -19.73 3.50
CA ASP A 286 2.44 -21.21 3.42
C ASP A 286 1.59 -21.85 4.52
N GLY A 287 1.38 -21.17 5.64
CA GLY A 287 0.51 -21.60 6.73
C GLY A 287 -0.97 -21.21 6.56
N VAL A 288 -1.36 -20.61 5.44
CA VAL A 288 -2.72 -20.07 5.19
C VAL A 288 -3.34 -20.75 3.98
N GLU A 289 -4.38 -21.54 4.22
CA GLU A 289 -5.17 -22.24 3.21
C GLU A 289 -6.39 -21.44 2.77
#